data_d1c2eb33bc30826602f50060046ab0da
#
_entry.id   d1c2eb33bc30826602f50060046ab0da
#
_cell.length_a   1.000
_cell.length_b   1.000
_cell.length_c   1.000
_cell.angle_alpha   90.00
_cell.angle_beta   90.00
_cell.angle_gamma   90.00
#
_symmetry.space_group_name_H-M   'P 1'
#
loop_
_entity.id
_entity.type
_entity.pdbx_description
1 polymer ?
#
loop_
_entity_poly.entity_id
_entity_poly.type
_entity_poly.pdbx_seq_one_letter_code
_entity_poly.pdbx_strand_id
1 'polypeptide(L)'
;MKILKCTSPHQFEYGEMNEPELKEGHAIIKINRIGICGTDLHAFEGTQPFFTYPRILGHELAGELVDFDNAPGFQKGEAVSIMPYFYCGDCIACRNGKPNCCANIHVFGVHIDGGMKEYISVPAQYLLHGEGLSFDGLALVEPVAI
;
A
#
# COMPACT_ATOMS: atom_id res chain seq x y z
N MET A 1 5.02 15.90 4.55
CA MET A 1 3.68 15.37 4.25
C MET A 1 2.97 14.93 5.51
N LYS A 2 1.63 15.03 5.53
CA LYS A 2 0.79 14.56 6.64
C LYS A 2 0.65 13.05 6.66
N ILE A 3 0.57 12.49 7.86
CA ILE A 3 0.35 11.05 8.09
C ILE A 3 -0.68 10.85 9.20
N LEU A 4 -1.34 9.69 9.18
CA LEU A 4 -2.16 9.18 10.28
C LEU A 4 -1.58 7.85 10.74
N LYS A 5 -1.20 7.77 12.01
CA LYS A 5 -0.52 6.63 12.60
C LYS A 5 -1.34 6.03 13.74
N CYS A 6 -1.53 4.73 13.73
CA CYS A 6 -2.04 3.97 14.87
C CYS A 6 -0.87 3.72 15.83
N THR A 7 -0.86 4.41 16.97
CA THR A 7 0.27 4.39 17.92
C THR A 7 0.14 3.31 18.97
N SER A 8 -1.09 2.93 19.30
CA SER A 8 -1.45 1.84 20.20
C SER A 8 -2.91 1.45 19.95
N PRO A 9 -3.42 0.36 20.53
CA PRO A 9 -4.86 0.05 20.48
C PRO A 9 -5.70 1.26 20.88
N HIS A 10 -6.74 1.53 20.09
CA HIS A 10 -7.68 2.64 20.23
C HIS A 10 -7.09 4.05 20.11
N GLN A 11 -5.85 4.19 19.59
CA GLN A 11 -5.21 5.49 19.50
C GLN A 11 -4.63 5.76 18.10
N PHE A 12 -5.17 6.79 17.45
CA PHE A 12 -4.59 7.39 16.26
C PHE A 12 -3.98 8.76 16.56
N GLU A 13 -2.86 9.04 15.91
CA GLU A 13 -2.18 10.34 15.99
C GLU A 13 -1.91 10.87 14.59
N TYR A 14 -2.22 12.15 14.38
CA TYR A 14 -1.73 12.88 13.22
C TYR A 14 -0.26 13.25 13.44
N GLY A 15 0.51 13.15 12.37
CA GLY A 15 1.91 13.52 12.38
C GLY A 15 2.36 14.06 11.03
N GLU A 16 3.63 14.38 10.97
CA GLU A 16 4.30 14.81 9.74
C GLU A 16 5.57 13.99 9.53
N MET A 17 5.90 13.75 8.27
CA MET A 17 7.17 13.17 7.85
C MET A 17 7.61 13.77 6.52
N ASN A 18 8.86 13.57 6.15
CA ASN A 18 9.35 13.97 4.82
C ASN A 18 8.61 13.19 3.73
N GLU A 19 8.44 13.82 2.57
CA GLU A 19 7.96 13.12 1.38
C GLU A 19 8.96 12.02 0.99
N PRO A 20 8.48 10.91 0.40
CA PRO A 20 9.37 9.84 -0.02
C PRO A 20 10.28 10.31 -1.18
N GLU A 21 11.55 9.93 -1.12
CA GLU A 21 12.46 10.07 -2.24
C GLU A 21 12.26 8.94 -3.25
N LEU A 22 12.43 9.26 -4.54
CA LEU A 22 12.39 8.26 -5.60
C LEU A 22 13.57 7.31 -5.46
N LYS A 23 13.31 6.01 -5.45
CA LYS A 23 14.30 4.94 -5.38
C LYS A 23 14.30 4.15 -6.68
N GLU A 24 15.41 3.48 -6.97
CA GLU A 24 15.51 2.55 -8.10
C GLU A 24 14.38 1.50 -8.06
N GLY A 25 13.70 1.31 -9.20
CA GLY A 25 12.57 0.38 -9.34
C GLY A 25 11.29 0.76 -8.61
N HIS A 26 11.21 1.96 -8.04
CA HIS A 26 10.03 2.43 -7.29
C HIS A 26 9.24 3.48 -8.06
N ALA A 27 8.02 3.67 -7.59
CA ALA A 27 7.12 4.75 -8.00
C ALA A 27 6.65 5.53 -6.77
N ILE A 28 6.43 6.84 -6.96
CA ILE A 28 5.83 7.74 -5.97
C ILE A 28 4.39 8.00 -6.39
N ILE A 29 3.47 7.77 -5.46
CA ILE A 29 2.04 7.93 -5.68
C ILE A 29 1.50 8.92 -4.66
N LYS A 30 0.75 9.91 -5.16
CA LYS A 30 -0.06 10.80 -4.34
C LYS A 30 -1.37 10.11 -4.04
N ILE A 31 -1.66 9.86 -2.78
CA ILE A 31 -2.87 9.15 -2.36
C ILE A 31 -4.09 10.07 -2.46
N ASN A 32 -5.14 9.60 -3.15
CA ASN A 32 -6.40 10.29 -3.35
C ASN A 32 -7.56 9.63 -2.59
N ARG A 33 -7.55 8.29 -2.45
CA ARG A 33 -8.54 7.52 -1.71
C ARG A 33 -7.89 6.36 -0.96
N ILE A 34 -8.47 6.07 0.19
CA ILE A 34 -8.07 4.96 1.05
C ILE A 34 -9.34 4.26 1.48
N GLY A 35 -9.47 2.96 1.18
CA GLY A 35 -10.48 2.09 1.75
C GLY A 35 -10.11 1.72 3.20
N ILE A 36 -11.10 1.47 4.02
CA ILE A 36 -10.93 1.02 5.40
C ILE A 36 -11.35 -0.45 5.48
N CYS A 37 -10.38 -1.32 5.62
CA CYS A 37 -10.56 -2.76 5.73
C CYS A 37 -10.90 -3.19 7.16
N GLY A 38 -11.52 -4.36 7.31
CA GLY A 38 -11.66 -5.01 8.61
C GLY A 38 -10.32 -5.22 9.33
N THR A 39 -9.24 -5.43 8.58
CA THR A 39 -7.87 -5.52 9.12
C THR A 39 -7.43 -4.23 9.81
N ASP A 40 -7.79 -3.07 9.28
CA ASP A 40 -7.48 -1.77 9.91
C ASP A 40 -8.27 -1.59 11.22
N LEU A 41 -9.53 -2.05 11.25
CA LEU A 41 -10.35 -2.04 12.46
C LEU A 41 -9.77 -2.96 13.53
N HIS A 42 -9.38 -4.19 13.17
CA HIS A 42 -8.73 -5.12 14.10
C HIS A 42 -7.38 -4.61 14.58
N ALA A 43 -6.62 -3.92 13.73
CA ALA A 43 -5.39 -3.24 14.15
C ALA A 43 -5.69 -2.12 15.16
N PHE A 44 -6.74 -1.31 14.92
CA PHE A 44 -7.17 -0.28 15.85
C PHE A 44 -7.65 -0.88 17.19
N GLU A 45 -8.39 -1.98 17.18
CA GLU A 45 -8.86 -2.69 18.37
C GLU A 45 -7.75 -3.43 19.14
N GLY A 46 -6.59 -3.65 18.52
CA GLY A 46 -5.50 -4.42 19.13
C GLY A 46 -5.67 -5.95 19.02
N THR A 47 -6.58 -6.42 18.17
CA THR A 47 -6.89 -7.84 17.98
C THR A 47 -6.19 -8.47 16.77
N GLN A 48 -5.48 -7.67 15.95
CA GLN A 48 -4.74 -8.15 14.78
C GLN A 48 -3.44 -8.88 15.20
N PRO A 49 -3.32 -10.21 14.99
CA PRO A 49 -2.21 -11.00 15.55
C PRO A 49 -0.84 -10.72 14.89
N PHE A 50 -0.82 -10.21 13.64
CA PHE A 50 0.41 -9.96 12.87
C PHE A 50 0.81 -8.48 12.87
N PHE A 51 0.31 -7.72 13.81
CA PHE A 51 0.45 -6.27 13.83
C PHE A 51 1.37 -5.79 14.97
N THR A 52 2.18 -4.79 14.68
CA THR A 52 3.04 -4.14 15.66
C THR A 52 2.84 -2.63 15.63
N TYR A 53 2.79 -2.01 16.81
CA TYR A 53 2.67 -0.56 16.96
C TYR A 53 4.03 0.10 17.18
N PRO A 54 4.20 1.36 16.77
CA PRO A 54 3.27 2.15 15.96
C PRO A 54 3.27 1.71 14.50
N ARG A 55 2.14 1.93 13.76
CA ARG A 55 2.02 1.60 12.34
C ARG A 55 1.15 2.63 11.61
N ILE A 56 1.53 2.99 10.39
CA ILE A 56 0.66 3.67 9.44
C ILE A 56 -0.16 2.58 8.74
N LEU A 57 -1.50 2.64 8.85
CA LEU A 57 -2.41 1.67 8.25
C LEU A 57 -2.72 2.00 6.79
N GLY A 58 -3.65 1.25 6.19
CA GLY A 58 -4.21 1.46 4.86
C GLY A 58 -3.48 0.69 3.76
N HIS A 59 -4.23 -0.18 3.09
CA HIS A 59 -3.75 -1.04 2.00
C HIS A 59 -4.71 -1.08 0.80
N GLU A 60 -5.93 -0.59 0.94
CA GLU A 60 -6.91 -0.40 -0.14
C GLU A 60 -6.73 1.01 -0.71
N LEU A 61 -5.87 1.15 -1.72
CA LEU A 61 -5.32 2.46 -2.09
C LEU A 61 -5.58 2.82 -3.55
N ALA A 62 -5.94 4.08 -3.76
CA ALA A 62 -5.97 4.68 -5.08
C ALA A 62 -5.28 6.05 -5.05
N GLY A 63 -4.52 6.35 -6.09
CA GLY A 63 -3.80 7.60 -6.19
C GLY A 63 -3.36 7.93 -7.60
N GLU A 64 -2.67 9.05 -7.69
CA GLU A 64 -2.07 9.56 -8.91
C GLU A 64 -0.56 9.27 -8.92
N LEU A 65 -0.07 8.71 -10.01
CA LEU A 65 1.36 8.44 -10.23
C LEU A 65 2.12 9.76 -10.44
N VAL A 66 2.93 10.16 -9.45
CA VAL A 66 3.65 11.43 -9.46
C VAL A 66 5.01 11.30 -10.11
N ASP A 67 5.75 10.24 -9.75
CA ASP A 67 7.09 9.98 -10.26
C ASP A 67 7.42 8.50 -10.22
N PHE A 68 8.37 8.05 -11.06
CA PHE A 68 8.85 6.67 -11.08
C PHE A 68 10.23 6.57 -11.75
N ASP A 69 11.01 5.59 -11.33
CA ASP A 69 12.28 5.26 -11.95
C ASP A 69 12.08 4.36 -13.18
N ASN A 70 11.44 3.21 -12.99
CA ASN A 70 11.18 2.26 -14.08
C ASN A 70 9.78 1.63 -13.90
N ALA A 71 8.81 2.13 -14.67
CA ALA A 71 7.44 1.62 -14.71
C ALA A 71 6.93 1.57 -16.15
N PRO A 72 7.38 0.59 -16.96
CA PRO A 72 7.02 0.52 -18.37
C PRO A 72 5.51 0.40 -18.55
N GLY A 73 4.97 1.22 -19.44
CA GLY A 73 3.52 1.30 -19.70
C GLY A 73 2.77 2.35 -18.88
N PHE A 74 3.35 2.88 -17.80
CA PHE A 74 2.75 3.92 -16.98
C PHE A 74 3.17 5.33 -17.39
N GLN A 75 2.36 6.32 -17.07
CA GLN A 75 2.62 7.73 -17.30
C GLN A 75 2.38 8.55 -16.03
N LYS A 76 3.16 9.64 -15.86
CA LYS A 76 2.91 10.59 -14.74
C LYS A 76 1.53 11.22 -14.91
N GLY A 77 0.81 11.37 -13.80
CA GLY A 77 -0.58 11.82 -13.75
C GLY A 77 -1.61 10.71 -13.94
N GLU A 78 -1.18 9.47 -14.20
CA GLU A 78 -2.09 8.33 -14.34
C GLU A 78 -2.70 7.94 -12.99
N ALA A 79 -4.01 7.64 -13.00
CA ALA A 79 -4.69 7.07 -11.86
C ALA A 79 -4.31 5.59 -11.70
N VAL A 80 -3.88 5.21 -10.52
CA VAL A 80 -3.40 3.85 -10.22
C VAL A 80 -3.98 3.31 -8.91
N SER A 81 -4.07 1.98 -8.84
CA SER A 81 -4.19 1.24 -7.59
C SER A 81 -2.91 0.46 -7.32
N ILE A 82 -2.83 -0.24 -6.20
CA ILE A 82 -1.64 -0.96 -5.77
C ILE A 82 -2.02 -2.34 -5.28
N MET A 83 -1.27 -3.35 -5.70
CA MET A 83 -1.32 -4.67 -5.07
C MET A 83 -0.49 -4.62 -3.78
N PRO A 84 -1.10 -4.70 -2.58
CA PRO A 84 -0.41 -4.44 -1.32
C PRO A 84 0.41 -5.63 -0.79
N TYR A 85 0.52 -6.73 -1.53
CA TYR A 85 1.14 -7.98 -1.13
C TYR A 85 2.52 -8.12 -1.76
N PHE A 86 3.56 -7.60 -1.07
CA PHE A 86 4.93 -7.61 -1.59
C PHE A 86 5.60 -8.95 -1.27
N TYR A 87 5.89 -9.73 -2.29
CA TYR A 87 6.50 -11.06 -2.20
C TYR A 87 7.99 -11.02 -2.54
N CYS A 88 8.77 -11.97 -2.00
CA CYS A 88 10.23 -11.97 -2.16
C CYS A 88 10.74 -12.45 -3.53
N GLY A 89 9.93 -13.16 -4.30
CA GLY A 89 10.30 -13.67 -5.63
C GLY A 89 11.16 -14.96 -5.64
N ASP A 90 11.83 -15.31 -4.55
CA ASP A 90 12.86 -16.38 -4.52
C ASP A 90 12.53 -17.59 -3.63
N CYS A 91 11.55 -17.50 -2.72
CA CYS A 91 11.15 -18.64 -1.89
C CYS A 91 10.47 -19.76 -2.71
N ILE A 92 10.31 -20.92 -2.11
CA ILE A 92 9.72 -22.07 -2.79
C ILE A 92 8.34 -21.78 -3.38
N ALA A 93 7.49 -21.01 -2.69
CA ALA A 93 6.17 -20.64 -3.15
C ALA A 93 6.26 -19.70 -4.37
N CYS A 94 7.08 -18.66 -4.30
CA CYS A 94 7.29 -17.72 -5.41
C CYS A 94 7.83 -18.43 -6.66
N ARG A 95 8.82 -19.28 -6.53
CA ARG A 95 9.39 -20.06 -7.64
C ARG A 95 8.40 -21.04 -8.28
N ASN A 96 7.35 -21.44 -7.56
CA ASN A 96 6.27 -22.28 -8.06
C ASN A 96 5.03 -21.48 -8.50
N GLY A 97 5.15 -20.15 -8.73
CA GLY A 97 4.07 -19.30 -9.22
C GLY A 97 2.95 -19.05 -8.21
N LYS A 98 3.23 -19.19 -6.91
CA LYS A 98 2.29 -18.97 -5.80
C LYS A 98 2.76 -17.84 -4.89
N PRO A 99 2.90 -16.58 -5.39
CA PRO A 99 3.43 -15.46 -4.60
C PRO A 99 2.53 -15.12 -3.40
N ASN A 100 1.24 -15.40 -3.46
CA ASN A 100 0.30 -15.25 -2.33
C ASN A 100 0.65 -16.16 -1.13
N CYS A 101 1.42 -17.24 -1.35
CA CYS A 101 1.94 -18.13 -0.30
C CYS A 101 3.41 -17.83 0.04
N CYS A 102 3.90 -16.63 -0.27
CA CYS A 102 5.29 -16.25 -0.02
C CYS A 102 5.61 -16.36 1.46
N ALA A 103 6.72 -17.06 1.80
CA ALA A 103 7.17 -17.22 3.19
C ALA A 103 7.64 -15.90 3.82
N ASN A 104 8.02 -14.92 2.98
CA ASN A 104 8.53 -13.61 3.37
C ASN A 104 7.63 -12.49 2.83
N ILE A 105 6.31 -12.69 2.87
CA ILE A 105 5.37 -11.69 2.38
C ILE A 105 5.34 -10.46 3.30
N HIS A 106 5.37 -9.27 2.71
CA HIS A 106 5.18 -8.01 3.40
C HIS A 106 3.89 -7.36 2.91
N VAL A 107 2.88 -7.35 3.76
CA VAL A 107 1.62 -6.69 3.45
C VAL A 107 1.71 -5.22 3.85
N PHE A 108 1.48 -4.33 2.88
CA PHE A 108 1.50 -2.88 3.04
C PHE A 108 0.37 -2.47 4.00
N GLY A 109 0.68 -1.64 5.00
CA GLY A 109 -0.29 -1.26 6.05
C GLY A 109 -0.47 -2.29 7.18
N VAL A 110 0.19 -3.46 7.10
CA VAL A 110 0.14 -4.51 8.13
C VAL A 110 1.56 -4.82 8.64
N HIS A 111 2.39 -5.45 7.82
CA HIS A 111 3.78 -5.77 8.20
C HIS A 111 4.72 -4.57 8.08
N ILE A 112 4.43 -3.67 7.15
CA ILE A 112 5.14 -2.41 6.89
C ILE A 112 4.15 -1.26 6.87
N ASP A 113 4.64 -0.01 6.98
CA ASP A 113 3.80 1.18 6.95
C ASP A 113 3.01 1.30 5.64
N GLY A 114 1.73 1.58 5.76
CA GLY A 114 0.75 1.66 4.68
C GLY A 114 0.53 3.06 4.12
N GLY A 115 -0.65 3.25 3.57
CA GLY A 115 -1.04 4.40 2.75
C GLY A 115 -1.81 5.51 3.45
N MET A 116 -2.02 5.47 4.78
CA MET A 116 -2.65 6.60 5.49
C MET A 116 -1.68 7.79 5.62
N LYS A 117 -1.20 8.27 4.47
CA LYS A 117 -0.29 9.40 4.25
C LYS A 117 -0.51 10.02 2.88
N GLU A 118 -0.03 11.26 2.67
CA GLU A 118 -0.27 11.97 1.41
C GLU A 118 0.46 11.34 0.22
N TYR A 119 1.67 10.82 0.43
CA TYR A 119 2.49 10.18 -0.61
C TYR A 119 3.07 8.86 -0.12
N ILE A 120 3.18 7.91 -1.04
CA ILE A 120 3.84 6.61 -0.80
C ILE A 120 4.89 6.35 -1.86
N SER A 121 5.90 5.56 -1.51
CA SER A 121 6.85 4.97 -2.44
C SER A 121 6.70 3.45 -2.39
N VAL A 122 6.42 2.84 -3.54
CA VAL A 122 6.23 1.38 -3.67
C VAL A 122 7.02 0.86 -4.87
N PRO A 123 7.45 -0.41 -4.88
CA PRO A 123 8.04 -0.99 -6.06
C PRO A 123 7.06 -0.95 -7.24
N ALA A 124 7.50 -0.45 -8.39
CA ALA A 124 6.64 -0.17 -9.54
C ALA A 124 5.91 -1.41 -10.10
N GLN A 125 6.47 -2.61 -9.88
CA GLN A 125 5.84 -3.87 -10.28
C GLN A 125 4.50 -4.18 -9.59
N TYR A 126 4.16 -3.47 -8.52
CA TYR A 126 2.90 -3.61 -7.78
C TYR A 126 1.86 -2.56 -8.15
N LEU A 127 2.15 -1.70 -9.14
CA LEU A 127 1.17 -0.77 -9.70
C LEU A 127 0.14 -1.50 -10.54
N LEU A 128 -1.10 -1.05 -10.47
CA LEU A 128 -2.22 -1.49 -11.31
C LEU A 128 -2.77 -0.28 -12.07
N HIS A 129 -2.95 -0.43 -13.38
CA HIS A 129 -3.54 0.61 -14.21
C HIS A 129 -4.98 0.94 -13.80
N GLY A 130 -5.34 2.21 -13.88
CA GLY A 130 -6.67 2.68 -13.50
C GLY A 130 -7.79 2.28 -14.46
N GLU A 131 -7.46 1.94 -15.71
CA GLU A 131 -8.42 1.46 -16.74
C GLU A 131 -9.70 2.34 -16.87
N GLY A 132 -9.56 3.64 -16.57
CA GLY A 132 -10.69 4.59 -16.60
C GLY A 132 -11.60 4.55 -15.38
N LEU A 133 -11.29 3.80 -14.35
CA LEU A 133 -12.02 3.82 -13.08
C LEU A 133 -11.80 5.15 -12.34
N SER A 134 -12.79 5.57 -11.56
CA SER A 134 -12.62 6.65 -10.60
C SER A 134 -11.69 6.23 -9.45
N PHE A 135 -11.13 7.19 -8.71
CA PHE A 135 -10.33 6.88 -7.51
C PHE A 135 -11.13 6.07 -6.47
N ASP A 136 -12.44 6.32 -6.35
CA ASP A 136 -13.31 5.53 -5.46
C ASP A 136 -13.39 4.06 -5.94
N GLY A 137 -13.54 3.83 -7.25
CA GLY A 137 -13.52 2.49 -7.84
C GLY A 137 -12.16 1.81 -7.70
N LEU A 138 -11.07 2.56 -7.89
CA LEU A 138 -9.70 2.03 -7.74
C LEU A 138 -9.37 1.62 -6.30
N ALA A 139 -9.88 2.33 -5.30
CA ALA A 139 -9.70 1.95 -3.90
C ALA A 139 -10.43 0.64 -3.55
N LEU A 140 -11.42 0.23 -4.34
CA LEU A 140 -12.15 -1.03 -4.18
C LEU A 140 -11.53 -2.21 -4.94
N VAL A 141 -10.46 -2.01 -5.70
CA VAL A 141 -9.81 -3.08 -6.50
C VAL A 141 -9.26 -4.18 -5.59
N GLU A 142 -8.59 -3.82 -4.51
CA GLU A 142 -8.04 -4.78 -3.56
C GLU A 142 -9.15 -5.61 -2.91
N PRO A 143 -10.18 -5.04 -2.22
CA PRO A 143 -11.20 -5.86 -1.55
C PRO A 143 -12.05 -6.69 -2.50
N VAL A 144 -12.16 -6.33 -3.77
CA VAL A 144 -12.86 -7.16 -4.78
C VAL A 144 -12.02 -8.36 -5.22
N ALA A 145 -10.69 -8.28 -5.08
CA ALA A 145 -9.75 -9.34 -5.50
C ALA A 145 -9.52 -10.40 -4.41
N ILE A 146 -9.98 -10.16 -3.17
CA ILE A 146 -9.85 -11.06 -2.01
C ILE A 146 -11.09 -12.03 -1.92
#